data_a3fe914f2c4d678c8767fe180af65ae8
#
_entry.id   a3fe914f2c4d678c8767fe180af65ae8
#
_cell.length_a   1.000
_cell.length_b   1.000
_cell.length_c   1.000
_cell.angle_alpha   90.00
_cell.angle_beta   90.00
_cell.angle_gamma   90.00
#
_symmetry.space_group_name_H-M   'P 1'
#
loop_
_entity.id
_entity.type
_entity.pdbx_description
1 polymer ?
#
loop_
_entity_poly.entity_id
_entity_poly.type
_entity_poly.pdbx_seq_one_letter_code
_entity_poly.pdbx_strand_id
1 'polypeptide(L)'
;SFTAGLRLDYERMKMDYNSGTSLDYKVGIKGEMKRGDVVIREIEMMPETALTVESRYQGNIDKDYLQLLPKFALQYDFARNRGNVYAAVSKGYRSGGYNVQMFSDLLQSSLKNDMMRQSKEAIMPNVPDAYKELVGKYFPDAGENPDAKSATVYKPEQTWNYEIGTHLNLLDGRLHADAAIFWLETRDQQISRFAPSGLGRETANAGKSRSQGAEVA
;
A
#
# COMPACT_ATOMS: atom_id res chain seq x y z
N SER A 1 36.03 -13.09 21.35
CA SER A 1 35.97 -13.21 19.88
C SER A 1 35.30 -11.99 19.25
N PHE A 2 35.59 -11.73 17.97
CA PHE A 2 34.96 -10.70 17.15
C PHE A 2 34.47 -11.35 15.86
N THR A 3 33.27 -11.03 15.46
CA THR A 3 32.67 -11.47 14.18
C THR A 3 32.24 -10.26 13.39
N ALA A 4 32.68 -10.18 12.13
CA ALA A 4 32.17 -9.21 11.17
C ALA A 4 31.69 -9.96 9.93
N GLY A 5 30.49 -9.65 9.47
CA GLY A 5 29.90 -10.22 8.28
C GLY A 5 29.27 -9.12 7.41
N LEU A 6 29.32 -9.33 6.12
CA LEU A 6 28.70 -8.47 5.14
C LEU A 6 28.02 -9.32 4.08
N ARG A 7 26.71 -9.10 3.88
CA ARG A 7 25.93 -9.74 2.82
C ARG A 7 25.39 -8.67 1.89
N LEU A 8 25.47 -8.91 0.61
CA LEU A 8 24.89 -8.07 -0.43
C LEU A 8 23.81 -8.87 -1.14
N ASP A 9 22.58 -8.40 -1.08
CA ASP A 9 21.46 -9.01 -1.75
C ASP A 9 20.98 -8.08 -2.87
N TYR A 10 20.90 -8.64 -4.10
CA TYR A 10 20.27 -8.00 -5.24
C TYR A 10 18.99 -8.73 -5.59
N GLU A 11 17.91 -8.01 -5.70
CA GLU A 11 16.60 -8.52 -6.04
C GLU A 11 16.02 -7.73 -7.21
N ARG A 12 15.52 -8.43 -8.21
CA ARG A 12 14.79 -7.85 -9.34
C ARG A 12 13.39 -8.44 -9.40
N MET A 13 12.39 -7.59 -9.40
CA MET A 13 10.99 -7.97 -9.49
C MET A 13 10.37 -7.38 -10.75
N LYS A 14 9.65 -8.21 -11.50
CA LYS A 14 8.91 -7.81 -12.70
C LYS A 14 7.45 -8.21 -12.54
N MET A 15 6.57 -7.34 -13.00
CA MET A 15 5.14 -7.61 -13.08
C MET A 15 4.63 -7.12 -14.43
N ASP A 16 4.11 -8.04 -15.25
CA ASP A 16 3.34 -7.73 -16.44
C ASP A 16 1.86 -7.75 -16.07
N TYR A 17 1.10 -6.74 -16.51
CA TYR A 17 -0.31 -6.63 -16.20
C TYR A 17 -1.12 -6.25 -17.42
N ASN A 18 -2.33 -6.83 -17.50
CA ASN A 18 -3.34 -6.51 -18.50
C ASN A 18 -4.71 -6.74 -17.86
N SER A 19 -5.32 -5.69 -17.39
CA SER A 19 -6.61 -5.71 -16.70
C SER A 19 -7.51 -4.64 -17.29
N GLY A 20 -8.76 -5.00 -17.54
CA GLY A 20 -9.73 -4.08 -18.13
C GLY A 20 -11.15 -4.43 -17.73
N THR A 21 -12.01 -3.44 -17.82
CA THR A 21 -13.45 -3.57 -17.59
C THR A 21 -14.20 -2.51 -18.39
N SER A 22 -15.47 -2.76 -18.65
CA SER A 22 -16.37 -1.82 -19.30
C SER A 22 -17.70 -1.74 -18.56
N LEU A 23 -18.38 -0.61 -18.69
CA LEU A 23 -19.68 -0.38 -18.10
C LEU A 23 -20.58 0.37 -19.09
N ASP A 24 -21.73 -0.19 -19.39
CA ASP A 24 -22.80 0.49 -20.13
C ASP A 24 -23.70 1.21 -19.14
N TYR A 25 -24.02 2.46 -19.44
CA TYR A 25 -24.89 3.27 -18.61
C TYR A 25 -25.69 4.25 -19.44
N LYS A 26 -26.71 4.86 -18.85
CA LYS A 26 -27.53 5.86 -19.50
C LYS A 26 -27.43 7.17 -18.76
N VAL A 27 -27.38 8.25 -19.50
CA VAL A 27 -27.41 9.62 -18.96
C VAL A 27 -28.56 10.38 -19.61
N GLY A 28 -29.33 11.10 -18.81
CA GLY A 28 -30.42 11.94 -19.26
C GLY A 28 -30.81 12.94 -18.17
N ILE A 29 -31.54 13.98 -18.51
CA ILE A 29 -32.03 14.97 -17.57
C ILE A 29 -33.55 14.98 -17.64
N LYS A 30 -34.20 14.65 -16.51
CA LYS A 30 -35.64 14.76 -16.31
C LYS A 30 -35.92 15.85 -15.28
N GLY A 31 -36.81 16.72 -15.57
CA GLY A 31 -37.34 17.73 -14.65
C GLY A 31 -38.78 17.46 -14.28
N GLU A 32 -39.18 17.84 -13.09
CA GLU A 32 -40.57 17.75 -12.63
C GLU A 32 -41.15 19.19 -12.50
N MET A 33 -42.30 19.43 -13.14
CA MET A 33 -43.08 20.60 -12.85
C MET A 33 -44.03 20.29 -11.69
N LYS A 34 -43.85 21.01 -10.58
CA LYS A 34 -44.65 20.81 -9.35
C LYS A 34 -45.57 22.01 -9.09
N ARG A 35 -46.76 21.75 -8.54
CA ARG A 35 -47.62 22.73 -7.94
C ARG A 35 -47.86 22.35 -6.47
N GLY A 36 -47.16 22.99 -5.56
CA GLY A 36 -47.04 22.52 -4.20
C GLY A 36 -46.26 21.19 -4.16
N ASP A 37 -46.75 20.17 -3.47
CA ASP A 37 -46.15 18.85 -3.38
C ASP A 37 -46.60 17.88 -4.50
N VAL A 38 -47.45 18.34 -5.43
CA VAL A 38 -47.98 17.48 -6.51
C VAL A 38 -47.19 17.70 -7.80
N VAL A 39 -46.62 16.59 -8.36
CA VAL A 39 -46.01 16.58 -9.67
C VAL A 39 -47.11 16.66 -10.72
N ILE A 40 -47.14 17.76 -11.51
CA ILE A 40 -48.13 17.98 -12.56
C ILE A 40 -47.65 17.39 -13.87
N ARG A 41 -46.35 17.46 -14.14
CA ARG A 41 -45.75 17.00 -15.40
C ARG A 41 -44.29 16.68 -15.20
N GLU A 42 -43.87 15.55 -15.76
CA GLU A 42 -42.46 15.26 -16.00
C GLU A 42 -42.05 15.88 -17.33
N ILE A 43 -40.92 16.56 -17.36
CA ILE A 43 -40.34 17.19 -18.54
C ILE A 43 -39.02 16.50 -18.82
N GLU A 44 -38.90 15.88 -19.99
CA GLU A 44 -37.64 15.33 -20.45
C GLU A 44 -36.81 16.49 -21.05
N MET A 45 -35.83 16.99 -20.28
CA MET A 45 -34.94 18.09 -20.69
C MET A 45 -33.85 17.61 -21.63
N MET A 46 -33.38 16.36 -21.42
CA MET A 46 -32.44 15.66 -22.26
C MET A 46 -32.86 14.18 -22.32
N PRO A 47 -33.06 13.62 -23.52
CA PRO A 47 -33.39 12.21 -23.66
C PRO A 47 -32.28 11.30 -23.14
N GLU A 48 -32.64 10.13 -22.65
CA GLU A 48 -31.66 9.14 -22.18
C GLU A 48 -30.76 8.72 -23.34
N THR A 49 -29.46 9.00 -23.20
CA THR A 49 -28.41 8.60 -24.13
C THR A 49 -27.63 7.45 -23.53
N ALA A 50 -27.50 6.34 -24.24
CA ALA A 50 -26.67 5.23 -23.83
C ALA A 50 -25.20 5.55 -24.09
N LEU A 51 -24.36 5.34 -23.10
CA LEU A 51 -22.91 5.54 -23.14
C LEU A 51 -22.21 4.28 -22.65
N THR A 52 -21.02 4.02 -23.17
CA THR A 52 -20.12 2.96 -22.70
C THR A 52 -18.83 3.59 -22.24
N VAL A 53 -18.41 3.26 -21.04
CA VAL A 53 -17.10 3.62 -20.53
C VAL A 53 -16.24 2.37 -20.43
N GLU A 54 -14.99 2.48 -20.84
CA GLU A 54 -13.99 1.41 -20.75
C GLU A 54 -12.80 1.90 -19.94
N SER A 55 -12.29 1.03 -19.07
CA SER A 55 -11.05 1.27 -18.36
C SER A 55 -10.11 0.09 -18.56
N ARG A 56 -8.85 0.40 -18.86
CA ARG A 56 -7.83 -0.63 -19.09
C ARG A 56 -6.48 -0.17 -18.56
N TYR A 57 -5.86 -1.06 -17.80
CA TYR A 57 -4.47 -0.96 -17.39
C TYR A 57 -3.65 -2.07 -18.03
N GLN A 58 -2.68 -1.70 -18.84
CA GLN A 58 -1.77 -2.63 -19.51
C GLN A 58 -0.36 -2.09 -19.48
N GLY A 59 0.59 -2.94 -19.13
CA GLY A 59 2.00 -2.54 -19.10
C GLY A 59 2.86 -3.50 -18.29
N ASN A 60 4.03 -3.01 -17.95
CA ASN A 60 4.95 -3.72 -17.07
C ASN A 60 5.53 -2.79 -16.00
N ILE A 61 5.88 -3.36 -14.88
CA ILE A 61 6.59 -2.69 -13.79
C ILE A 61 7.83 -3.51 -13.48
N ASP A 62 8.99 -2.88 -13.55
CA ASP A 62 10.28 -3.47 -13.22
C ASP A 62 10.89 -2.68 -12.06
N LYS A 63 11.33 -3.38 -11.02
CA LYS A 63 11.95 -2.82 -9.81
C LYS A 63 13.11 -3.67 -9.36
N ASP A 64 14.21 -3.00 -9.07
CA ASP A 64 15.40 -3.61 -8.48
C ASP A 64 15.71 -2.97 -7.14
N TYR A 65 16.18 -3.80 -6.25
CA TYR A 65 16.63 -3.42 -4.93
C TYR A 65 18.00 -4.03 -4.65
N LEU A 66 18.90 -3.21 -4.15
CA LEU A 66 20.19 -3.64 -3.64
C LEU A 66 20.22 -3.42 -2.14
N GLN A 67 20.42 -4.49 -1.37
CA GLN A 67 20.42 -4.45 0.09
C GLN A 67 21.79 -4.83 0.63
N LEU A 68 22.38 -3.95 1.41
CA LEU A 68 23.61 -4.19 2.16
C LEU A 68 23.24 -4.55 3.60
N LEU A 69 23.65 -5.74 4.06
CA LEU A 69 23.26 -6.35 5.32
C LEU A 69 24.51 -6.63 6.17
N PRO A 70 25.03 -5.63 6.89
CA PRO A 70 26.13 -5.82 7.81
C PRO A 70 25.69 -6.55 9.07
N LYS A 71 26.61 -7.32 9.65
CA LYS A 71 26.50 -7.94 10.98
C LYS A 71 27.86 -7.80 11.69
N PHE A 72 27.80 -7.27 12.90
CA PHE A 72 28.97 -7.20 13.80
C PHE A 72 28.59 -7.80 15.14
N ALA A 73 29.48 -8.59 15.71
CA ALA A 73 29.30 -9.14 17.05
C ALA A 73 30.62 -9.21 17.79
N LEU A 74 30.57 -8.89 19.05
CA LEU A 74 31.64 -9.06 20.04
C LEU A 74 31.19 -10.05 21.08
N GLN A 75 32.05 -11.00 21.43
CA GLN A 75 31.81 -11.96 22.49
C GLN A 75 33.02 -12.06 23.39
N TYR A 76 32.78 -12.07 24.68
CA TYR A 76 33.79 -12.31 25.71
C TYR A 76 33.44 -13.57 26.48
N ASP A 77 34.33 -14.54 26.43
CA ASP A 77 34.15 -15.82 27.09
C ASP A 77 34.76 -15.78 28.49
N PHE A 78 34.04 -16.21 29.52
CA PHE A 78 34.51 -16.25 30.90
C PHE A 78 35.45 -17.41 31.10
N ALA A 79 36.40 -17.23 31.97
CA ALA A 79 37.34 -18.29 32.34
C ALA A 79 36.60 -19.52 32.91
N ARG A 80 37.18 -20.74 32.71
CA ARG A 80 36.68 -22.02 33.18
C ARG A 80 35.30 -22.41 32.62
N ASN A 81 35.02 -22.02 31.39
CA ASN A 81 33.77 -22.39 30.68
C ASN A 81 32.47 -21.96 31.43
N ARG A 82 32.52 -20.84 32.19
CA ARG A 82 31.39 -20.34 32.98
C ARG A 82 30.35 -19.63 32.14
N GLY A 83 30.60 -19.47 30.85
CA GLY A 83 29.70 -18.80 29.92
C GLY A 83 30.36 -17.67 29.15
N ASN A 84 29.55 -16.80 28.54
CA ASN A 84 30.00 -15.65 27.79
C ASN A 84 29.00 -14.48 27.91
N VAL A 85 29.47 -13.31 27.54
CA VAL A 85 28.64 -12.14 27.26
C VAL A 85 28.88 -11.71 25.81
N TYR A 86 27.85 -11.31 25.14
CA TYR A 86 27.96 -10.84 23.76
C TYR A 86 27.18 -9.55 23.51
N ALA A 87 27.61 -8.82 22.49
CA ALA A 87 26.87 -7.71 21.91
C ALA A 87 26.86 -7.88 20.40
N ALA A 88 25.72 -7.69 19.78
CA ALA A 88 25.55 -7.83 18.34
C ALA A 88 24.76 -6.68 17.75
N VAL A 89 25.13 -6.28 16.54
CA VAL A 89 24.35 -5.38 15.71
C VAL A 89 24.24 -5.99 14.32
N SER A 90 23.03 -6.03 13.77
CA SER A 90 22.80 -6.57 12.44
C SER A 90 21.68 -5.83 11.73
N LYS A 91 21.76 -5.83 10.39
CA LYS A 91 20.71 -5.32 9.53
C LYS A 91 20.05 -6.49 8.79
N GLY A 92 18.71 -6.52 8.82
CA GLY A 92 17.88 -7.42 8.03
C GLY A 92 16.94 -6.61 7.12
N TYR A 93 16.30 -7.29 6.17
CA TYR A 93 15.25 -6.69 5.35
C TYR A 93 14.17 -7.72 5.00
N ARG A 94 13.02 -7.20 4.63
CA ARG A 94 11.93 -7.95 3.98
C ARG A 94 11.70 -7.37 2.61
N SER A 95 11.61 -8.22 1.59
CA SER A 95 11.44 -7.80 0.19
C SER A 95 10.23 -6.92 -0.02
N GLY A 96 10.35 -6.00 -0.98
CA GLY A 96 9.21 -5.27 -1.52
C GLY A 96 8.32 -6.16 -2.37
N GLY A 97 7.33 -5.58 -3.05
CA GLY A 97 6.43 -6.35 -3.89
C GLY A 97 5.39 -5.51 -4.60
N TYR A 98 4.35 -6.21 -5.09
CA TYR A 98 3.25 -5.64 -5.83
C TYR A 98 1.91 -6.05 -5.22
N ASN A 99 1.01 -5.08 -5.04
CA ASN A 99 -0.36 -5.29 -4.63
C ASN A 99 -1.23 -5.53 -5.88
N VAL A 100 -1.30 -6.76 -6.34
CA VAL A 100 -2.03 -7.13 -7.57
C VAL A 100 -3.54 -6.83 -7.45
N GLN A 101 -4.12 -6.98 -6.25
CA GLN A 101 -5.53 -6.68 -5.99
C GLN A 101 -5.88 -5.20 -6.20
N MET A 102 -4.91 -4.29 -6.18
CA MET A 102 -5.15 -2.86 -6.41
C MET A 102 -5.64 -2.55 -7.83
N PHE A 103 -5.49 -3.47 -8.78
CA PHE A 103 -6.05 -3.27 -10.13
C PHE A 103 -7.58 -3.16 -10.12
N SER A 104 -8.28 -3.80 -9.19
CA SER A 104 -9.72 -3.60 -9.02
C SER A 104 -10.05 -2.16 -8.64
N ASP A 105 -9.30 -1.59 -7.70
CA ASP A 105 -9.49 -0.20 -7.25
C ASP A 105 -9.13 0.81 -8.34
N LEU A 106 -8.03 0.54 -9.06
CA LEU A 106 -7.60 1.34 -10.20
C LEU A 106 -8.68 1.39 -11.29
N LEU A 107 -9.22 0.23 -11.67
CA LEU A 107 -10.28 0.12 -12.67
C LEU A 107 -11.56 0.82 -12.23
N GLN A 108 -11.99 0.64 -10.97
CA GLN A 108 -13.18 1.31 -10.45
C GLN A 108 -13.01 2.83 -10.39
N SER A 109 -11.85 3.32 -9.96
CA SER A 109 -11.54 4.75 -9.91
C SER A 109 -11.51 5.35 -11.31
N SER A 110 -10.87 4.66 -12.27
CA SER A 110 -10.82 5.09 -13.66
C SER A 110 -12.20 5.11 -14.30
N LEU A 111 -12.99 4.02 -14.14
CA LEU A 111 -14.37 3.98 -14.63
C LEU A 111 -15.22 5.13 -14.08
N LYS A 112 -15.13 5.38 -12.77
CA LYS A 112 -15.87 6.50 -12.15
C LYS A 112 -15.46 7.84 -12.75
N ASN A 113 -14.17 8.11 -12.89
CA ASN A 113 -13.67 9.35 -13.46
C ASN A 113 -14.11 9.52 -14.91
N ASP A 114 -13.95 8.48 -15.71
CA ASP A 114 -14.30 8.49 -17.13
C ASP A 114 -15.81 8.60 -17.33
N MET A 115 -16.62 7.90 -16.50
CA MET A 115 -18.07 8.05 -16.49
C MET A 115 -18.52 9.48 -16.16
N MET A 116 -17.89 10.11 -15.15
CA MET A 116 -18.20 11.48 -14.79
C MET A 116 -17.84 12.46 -15.92
N ARG A 117 -16.68 12.27 -16.55
CA ARG A 117 -16.24 13.08 -17.70
C ARG A 117 -17.19 12.96 -18.87
N GLN A 118 -17.49 11.74 -19.32
CA GLN A 118 -18.40 11.49 -20.43
C GLN A 118 -19.82 11.99 -20.13
N SER A 119 -20.32 11.79 -18.92
CA SER A 119 -21.63 12.30 -18.50
C SER A 119 -21.67 13.83 -18.56
N LYS A 120 -20.63 14.51 -18.08
CA LYS A 120 -20.53 15.96 -18.15
C LYS A 120 -20.49 16.45 -19.61
N GLU A 121 -19.68 15.82 -20.46
CA GLU A 121 -19.57 16.14 -21.88
C GLU A 121 -20.91 15.95 -22.63
N ALA A 122 -21.68 14.91 -22.28
CA ALA A 122 -22.99 14.66 -22.87
C ALA A 122 -24.07 15.63 -22.39
N ILE A 123 -24.05 16.02 -21.12
CA ILE A 123 -25.06 16.85 -20.48
C ILE A 123 -24.85 18.34 -20.78
N MET A 124 -23.62 18.87 -20.66
CA MET A 124 -23.32 20.30 -20.66
C MET A 124 -23.77 21.05 -21.91
N PRO A 125 -23.70 20.49 -23.14
CA PRO A 125 -24.22 21.15 -24.35
C PRO A 125 -25.72 21.42 -24.34
N ASN A 126 -26.48 20.59 -23.60
CA ASN A 126 -27.94 20.65 -23.51
C ASN A 126 -28.43 21.50 -22.32
N VAL A 127 -27.52 22.03 -21.49
CA VAL A 127 -27.83 22.85 -20.32
C VAL A 127 -27.84 24.35 -20.73
N PRO A 128 -28.94 25.08 -20.48
CA PRO A 128 -28.97 26.54 -20.66
C PRO A 128 -27.89 27.23 -19.82
N ASP A 129 -27.30 28.30 -20.32
CA ASP A 129 -26.18 28.99 -19.68
C ASP A 129 -26.46 29.39 -18.23
N ALA A 130 -27.69 29.79 -17.92
CA ALA A 130 -28.11 30.14 -16.56
C ALA A 130 -27.98 29.00 -15.53
N TYR A 131 -27.94 27.76 -15.98
CA TYR A 131 -27.88 26.56 -15.11
C TYR A 131 -26.55 25.84 -15.19
N LYS A 132 -25.62 26.22 -16.06
CA LYS A 132 -24.34 25.54 -16.23
C LYS A 132 -23.51 25.51 -14.96
N GLU A 133 -23.48 26.58 -14.19
CA GLU A 133 -22.77 26.66 -12.92
C GLU A 133 -23.38 25.69 -11.89
N LEU A 134 -24.71 25.60 -11.82
CA LEU A 134 -25.40 24.69 -10.91
C LEU A 134 -25.12 23.22 -11.28
N VAL A 135 -25.22 22.87 -12.55
CA VAL A 135 -24.93 21.52 -13.04
C VAL A 135 -23.47 21.17 -12.82
N GLY A 136 -22.54 22.12 -13.00
CA GLY A 136 -21.12 21.93 -12.72
C GLY A 136 -20.81 21.55 -11.27
N LYS A 137 -21.64 21.95 -10.30
CA LYS A 137 -21.53 21.51 -8.90
C LYS A 137 -21.92 20.04 -8.70
N TYR A 138 -22.91 19.55 -9.43
CA TYR A 138 -23.32 18.14 -9.36
C TYR A 138 -22.44 17.20 -10.19
N PHE A 139 -21.78 17.74 -11.22
CA PHE A 139 -20.80 17.02 -12.05
C PHE A 139 -19.44 17.73 -11.95
N PRO A 140 -18.73 17.61 -10.83
CA PRO A 140 -17.40 18.19 -10.69
C PRO A 140 -16.45 17.61 -11.74
N ASP A 141 -15.34 18.29 -11.97
CA ASP A 141 -14.33 17.76 -12.88
C ASP A 141 -13.82 16.41 -12.40
N ALA A 142 -13.74 15.47 -13.31
CA ALA A 142 -13.19 14.16 -13.02
C ALA A 142 -11.71 14.29 -12.67
N GLY A 143 -11.28 13.58 -11.64
CA GLY A 143 -9.87 13.49 -11.30
C GLY A 143 -9.05 12.76 -12.37
N GLU A 144 -7.74 12.83 -12.25
CA GLU A 144 -6.84 12.03 -13.08
C GLU A 144 -6.97 10.54 -12.71
N ASN A 145 -6.81 9.68 -13.70
CA ASN A 145 -6.77 8.25 -13.46
C ASN A 145 -5.48 7.87 -12.72
N PRO A 146 -5.55 7.08 -11.66
CA PRO A 146 -4.38 6.76 -10.86
C PRO A 146 -3.37 5.93 -11.65
N ASP A 147 -2.07 6.17 -11.42
CA ASP A 147 -0.99 5.43 -12.05
C ASP A 147 -0.80 4.05 -11.39
N ALA A 148 -0.76 3.00 -12.20
CA ALA A 148 -0.62 1.62 -11.75
C ALA A 148 0.66 1.38 -10.94
N LYS A 149 1.77 2.00 -11.33
CA LYS A 149 3.07 1.81 -10.67
C LYS A 149 3.07 2.38 -9.26
N SER A 150 2.54 3.58 -9.08
CA SER A 150 2.48 4.24 -7.76
C SER A 150 1.48 3.57 -6.82
N ALA A 151 0.39 3.01 -7.37
CA ALA A 151 -0.66 2.37 -6.58
C ALA A 151 -0.33 0.94 -6.15
N THR A 152 0.46 0.21 -6.95
CA THR A 152 0.69 -1.23 -6.69
C THR A 152 2.00 -1.54 -6.00
N VAL A 153 3.04 -0.71 -6.16
CA VAL A 153 4.39 -1.01 -5.64
C VAL A 153 4.50 -0.66 -4.15
N TYR A 154 5.04 -1.59 -3.36
CA TYR A 154 5.51 -1.30 -2.00
C TYR A 154 7.00 -1.62 -1.85
N LYS A 155 7.68 -0.84 -0.99
CA LYS A 155 9.14 -0.88 -0.82
C LYS A 155 9.58 -1.98 0.15
N PRO A 156 10.86 -2.42 0.09
CA PRO A 156 11.44 -3.26 1.11
C PRO A 156 11.41 -2.61 2.50
N GLU A 157 11.05 -3.40 3.49
CA GLU A 157 11.17 -3.05 4.91
C GLU A 157 12.60 -3.35 5.38
N GLN A 158 13.19 -2.49 6.19
CA GLN A 158 14.55 -2.64 6.72
C GLN A 158 14.53 -2.60 8.25
N THR A 159 15.23 -3.53 8.89
CA THR A 159 15.30 -3.62 10.34
C THR A 159 16.75 -3.69 10.80
N TRP A 160 17.10 -2.81 11.73
CA TRP A 160 18.32 -2.91 12.51
C TRP A 160 17.99 -3.59 13.84
N ASN A 161 18.78 -4.61 14.18
CA ASN A 161 18.74 -5.29 15.46
C ASN A 161 20.01 -4.95 16.26
N TYR A 162 19.82 -4.52 17.49
CA TYR A 162 20.86 -4.30 18.50
C TYR A 162 20.54 -5.23 19.66
N GLU A 163 21.48 -6.05 20.06
CA GLU A 163 21.28 -7.08 21.07
C GLU A 163 22.51 -7.18 21.98
N ILE A 164 22.27 -7.31 23.28
CA ILE A 164 23.28 -7.65 24.29
C ILE A 164 22.72 -8.81 25.09
N GLY A 165 23.51 -9.87 25.23
CA GLY A 165 23.07 -11.06 25.95
C GLY A 165 24.23 -11.78 26.63
N THR A 166 23.86 -12.78 27.39
CA THR A 166 24.79 -13.65 28.12
C THR A 166 24.29 -15.08 28.13
N HIS A 167 25.22 -16.01 28.01
CA HIS A 167 25.02 -17.44 28.24
C HIS A 167 25.85 -17.84 29.45
N LEU A 168 25.21 -18.33 30.50
CA LEU A 168 25.84 -18.67 31.74
C LEU A 168 25.77 -20.18 32.03
N ASN A 169 26.90 -20.75 32.40
CA ASN A 169 27.00 -22.09 32.91
C ASN A 169 27.26 -22.02 34.42
N LEU A 170 26.27 -22.31 35.23
CA LEU A 170 26.30 -22.19 36.67
C LEU A 170 26.31 -23.60 37.31
N LEU A 171 26.68 -23.68 38.61
CA LEU A 171 26.69 -24.90 39.39
C LEU A 171 27.46 -26.04 38.70
N ASP A 172 28.68 -25.73 38.20
CA ASP A 172 29.54 -26.68 37.49
C ASP A 172 28.86 -27.36 36.28
N GLY A 173 28.06 -26.56 35.53
CA GLY A 173 27.35 -27.01 34.32
C GLY A 173 26.00 -27.70 34.57
N ARG A 174 25.50 -27.69 35.81
CA ARG A 174 24.15 -28.21 36.10
C ARG A 174 23.02 -27.25 35.83
N LEU A 175 23.31 -25.95 35.71
CA LEU A 175 22.34 -24.93 35.41
C LEU A 175 22.86 -24.09 34.25
N HIS A 176 22.07 -24.00 33.21
CA HIS A 176 22.29 -23.07 32.09
C HIS A 176 21.27 -21.94 32.20
N ALA A 177 21.72 -20.72 32.06
CA ALA A 177 20.85 -19.55 32.05
C ALA A 177 21.24 -18.63 30.90
N ASP A 178 20.26 -18.23 30.11
CA ASP A 178 20.41 -17.30 29.01
C ASP A 178 19.61 -16.04 29.30
N ALA A 179 20.18 -14.89 29.03
CA ALA A 179 19.49 -13.63 29.13
C ALA A 179 19.92 -12.69 27.99
N ALA A 180 18.97 -11.99 27.40
CA ALA A 180 19.23 -11.00 26.38
C ALA A 180 18.30 -9.81 26.52
N ILE A 181 18.79 -8.63 26.12
CA ILE A 181 18.01 -7.46 25.86
C ILE A 181 18.21 -7.05 24.40
N PHE A 182 17.15 -6.66 23.76
CA PHE A 182 17.17 -6.30 22.34
C PHE A 182 16.45 -4.99 22.07
N TRP A 183 16.85 -4.39 20.96
CA TRP A 183 16.27 -3.18 20.40
C TRP A 183 16.21 -3.30 18.88
N LEU A 184 15.00 -3.22 18.32
CA LEU A 184 14.74 -3.30 16.89
C LEU A 184 14.26 -1.93 16.38
N GLU A 185 14.89 -1.45 15.33
CA GLU A 185 14.43 -0.28 14.57
C GLU A 185 14.06 -0.69 13.17
N THR A 186 12.77 -0.60 12.83
CA THR A 186 12.26 -0.90 11.50
C THR A 186 11.90 0.37 10.75
N ARG A 187 12.31 0.46 9.49
CA ARG A 187 11.98 1.54 8.56
C ARG A 187 11.20 0.96 7.38
N ASP A 188 10.31 1.79 6.82
CA ASP A 188 9.39 1.39 5.74
C ASP A 188 8.61 0.11 6.09
N GLN A 189 8.16 0.01 7.35
CA GLN A 189 7.46 -1.16 7.87
C GLN A 189 6.27 -1.52 7.00
N GLN A 190 6.21 -2.77 6.58
CA GLN A 190 5.12 -3.30 5.77
C GLN A 190 3.95 -3.69 6.67
N ILE A 191 2.84 -3.01 6.48
CA ILE A 191 1.58 -3.31 7.17
C ILE A 191 0.50 -3.71 6.17
N SER A 192 -0.41 -4.56 6.60
CA SER A 192 -1.61 -4.87 5.82
C SER A 192 -2.75 -3.93 6.27
N ARG A 193 -3.30 -3.17 5.35
CA ARG A 193 -4.47 -2.31 5.58
C ARG A 193 -5.56 -2.62 4.56
N PHE A 194 -6.78 -2.16 4.80
CA PHE A 194 -7.83 -2.24 3.80
C PHE A 194 -7.49 -1.33 2.62
N ALA A 195 -7.78 -1.82 1.41
CA ALA A 195 -7.71 -1.00 0.21
C ALA A 195 -8.69 0.19 0.30
N PRO A 196 -8.43 1.33 -0.36
CA PRO A 196 -9.30 2.51 -0.32
C PRO A 196 -10.76 2.23 -0.72
N SER A 197 -11.00 1.27 -1.61
CA SER A 197 -12.34 0.81 -1.99
C SER A 197 -13.06 0.02 -0.90
N GLY A 198 -12.36 -0.45 0.12
CA GLY A 198 -12.85 -1.41 1.10
C GLY A 198 -12.87 -2.85 0.59
N LEU A 199 -12.49 -3.09 -0.65
CA LEU A 199 -12.48 -4.41 -1.30
C LEU A 199 -11.09 -5.06 -1.20
N GLY A 200 -10.86 -5.77 -0.10
CA GLY A 200 -9.60 -6.48 0.11
C GLY A 200 -8.58 -5.72 0.94
N ARG A 201 -7.36 -6.21 0.94
CA ARG A 201 -6.26 -5.67 1.75
C ARG A 201 -5.05 -5.43 0.86
N GLU A 202 -4.33 -4.36 1.15
CA GLU A 202 -3.07 -4.03 0.51
C GLU A 202 -1.92 -4.02 1.51
N THR A 203 -0.70 -4.22 1.04
CA THR A 203 0.51 -3.96 1.81
C THR A 203 0.96 -2.53 1.55
N ALA A 204 1.14 -1.77 2.62
CA ALA A 204 1.63 -0.40 2.55
C ALA A 204 2.84 -0.23 3.48
N ASN A 205 3.73 0.71 3.13
CA ASN A 205 4.84 1.08 3.98
C ASN A 205 4.39 2.15 4.99
N ALA A 206 4.37 1.81 6.28
CA ALA A 206 3.80 2.65 7.36
C ALA A 206 4.83 3.50 8.12
N GLY A 207 6.01 3.74 7.53
CA GLY A 207 7.01 4.58 8.16
C GLY A 207 7.95 3.80 9.10
N LYS A 208 8.02 4.18 10.38
CA LYS A 208 9.01 3.61 11.32
C LYS A 208 8.33 2.97 12.51
N SER A 209 8.88 1.86 12.97
CA SER A 209 8.52 1.27 14.25
C SER A 209 9.76 0.94 15.08
N ARG A 210 9.55 0.74 16.37
CA ARG A 210 10.55 0.36 17.34
C ARG A 210 9.98 -0.72 18.24
N SER A 211 10.76 -1.76 18.46
CA SER A 211 10.45 -2.81 19.42
C SER A 211 11.64 -3.01 20.34
N GLN A 212 11.40 -3.23 21.61
CA GLN A 212 12.43 -3.52 22.60
C GLN A 212 11.92 -4.51 23.62
N GLY A 213 12.80 -5.34 24.14
CA GLY A 213 12.42 -6.36 25.11
C GLY A 213 13.59 -6.98 25.81
N ALA A 214 13.28 -7.84 26.76
CA ALA A 214 14.24 -8.69 27.45
C ALA A 214 13.69 -10.13 27.45
N GLU A 215 14.60 -11.08 27.30
CA GLU A 215 14.34 -12.52 27.32
C GLU A 215 15.22 -13.17 28.37
N VAL A 216 14.68 -14.14 29.09
CA VAL A 216 15.38 -14.96 30.07
C VAL A 216 14.91 -16.41 29.91
N ALA A 217 15.85 -17.34 29.83
CA ALA A 217 15.60 -18.78 29.71
C ALA A 217 16.47 -19.59 30.68
#